data_f6114c3e9a7f42a3c35730969bf2b367
#
_entry.id   f6114c3e9a7f42a3c35730969bf2b367
#
_cell.length_a   1.000
_cell.length_b   1.000
_cell.length_c   1.000
_cell.angle_alpha   90.00
_cell.angle_beta   90.00
_cell.angle_gamma   90.00
#
_symmetry.space_group_name_H-M   'P 1'
#
loop_
_entity.id
_entity.type
_entity.pdbx_description
1 polymer ?
#
loop_
_entity_poly.entity_id
_entity_poly.type
_entity_poly.pdbx_seq_one_letter_code
_entity_poly.pdbx_strand_id
1 'polypeptide(L)'
;SPPSPAKSYTGHAVSTEYGDVQVRITVKQGKITAAKVTKVPWTNRRDQEINGYAVPILNKEAVSSQSASIDMVSGASYTSQGYLASLQSAIDQAHL
;
A
#
# COMPACT_ATOMS: atom_id res chain seq x y z
N SER A 1 -4.93 -2.41 31.67
CA SER A 1 -5.80 -1.82 30.67
C SER A 1 -5.60 -2.50 29.32
N PRO A 2 -6.63 -2.57 28.49
CA PRO A 2 -6.47 -3.17 27.18
C PRO A 2 -5.52 -2.35 26.34
N PRO A 3 -4.71 -2.98 25.47
CA PRO A 3 -3.87 -2.23 24.57
C PRO A 3 -4.74 -1.38 23.65
N SER A 4 -4.20 -0.24 23.19
CA SER A 4 -4.91 0.60 22.24
C SER A 4 -5.27 -0.23 21.01
N PRO A 5 -6.53 -0.19 20.56
CA PRO A 5 -6.91 -0.94 19.39
C PRO A 5 -6.17 -0.45 18.15
N ALA A 6 -5.80 -1.37 17.29
CA ALA A 6 -5.23 -1.01 16.02
C ALA A 6 -6.31 -0.31 15.17
N LYS A 7 -5.93 0.75 14.47
CA LYS A 7 -6.82 1.49 13.57
C LYS A 7 -6.36 1.28 12.14
N SER A 8 -7.32 1.17 11.25
CA SER A 8 -7.04 1.03 9.82
C SER A 8 -7.36 2.31 9.09
N TYR A 9 -6.52 2.66 8.13
CA TYR A 9 -6.70 3.84 7.28
C TYR A 9 -6.53 3.39 5.83
N THR A 10 -7.51 3.72 5.00
CA THR A 10 -7.50 3.37 3.59
C THR A 10 -7.22 4.63 2.77
N GLY A 11 -6.18 4.61 1.97
CA GLY A 11 -5.84 5.72 1.10
C GLY A 11 -6.83 5.82 -0.07
N HIS A 12 -6.67 6.86 -0.88
CA HIS A 12 -7.49 7.02 -2.07
C HIS A 12 -7.18 5.92 -3.09
N ALA A 13 -8.20 5.50 -3.83
CA ALA A 13 -7.99 4.66 -4.99
C ALA A 13 -7.30 5.50 -6.08
N VAL A 14 -6.13 5.08 -6.50
CA VAL A 14 -5.31 5.81 -7.48
C VAL A 14 -5.43 5.11 -8.82
N SER A 15 -5.90 5.82 -9.83
CA SER A 15 -6.03 5.26 -11.17
C SER A 15 -4.67 5.12 -11.84
N THR A 16 -4.43 3.95 -12.41
CA THR A 16 -3.27 3.70 -13.27
C THR A 16 -3.75 3.28 -14.66
N GLU A 17 -2.84 3.19 -15.62
CA GLU A 17 -3.18 2.70 -16.96
C GLU A 17 -3.86 1.34 -16.96
N TYR A 18 -3.59 0.52 -15.96
CA TYR A 18 -4.08 -0.87 -15.91
C TYR A 18 -5.21 -1.08 -14.91
N GLY A 19 -5.52 -0.09 -14.09
CA GLY A 19 -6.59 -0.18 -13.11
C GLY A 19 -6.25 0.59 -11.83
N ASP A 20 -7.14 0.54 -10.86
CA ASP A 20 -6.99 1.27 -9.62
C ASP A 20 -6.10 0.51 -8.64
N VAL A 21 -5.29 1.27 -7.89
CA VAL A 21 -4.50 0.76 -6.77
C VAL A 21 -4.95 1.48 -5.50
N GLN A 22 -5.27 0.73 -4.48
CA GLN A 22 -5.67 1.29 -3.20
C GLN A 22 -4.99 0.53 -2.06
N VAL A 23 -4.38 1.28 -1.15
CA VAL A 23 -3.62 0.72 -0.03
C VAL A 23 -4.35 1.00 1.28
N ARG A 24 -4.39 0.00 2.13
CA ARG A 24 -4.89 0.11 3.50
C ARG A 24 -3.75 -0.20 4.45
N ILE A 25 -3.58 0.66 5.45
CA ILE A 25 -2.60 0.43 6.51
C ILE A 25 -3.29 0.20 7.84
N THR A 26 -2.64 -0.56 8.70
CA THR A 26 -3.05 -0.74 10.09
C THR A 26 -2.02 -0.02 10.96
N VAL A 27 -2.50 0.85 11.84
CA VAL A 27 -1.65 1.66 12.70
C VAL A 27 -1.95 1.33 14.16
N LYS A 28 -0.90 1.11 14.93
CA LYS A 28 -1.00 0.85 16.36
C LYS A 28 0.08 1.65 17.07
N GLN A 29 -0.32 2.45 18.05
CA GLN A 29 0.62 3.27 18.84
C GLN A 29 1.49 4.18 17.96
N GLY A 30 0.90 4.76 16.92
CA GLY A 30 1.58 5.68 16.02
C GLY A 30 2.50 5.02 15.00
N LYS A 31 2.45 3.70 14.88
CA LYS A 31 3.32 2.95 13.95
C LYS A 31 2.48 2.11 13.00
N ILE A 32 2.93 2.03 11.75
CA ILE A 32 2.34 1.13 10.77
C ILE A 32 2.76 -0.29 11.12
N THR A 33 1.78 -1.14 11.44
CA THR A 33 2.05 -2.53 11.80
C THR A 33 1.77 -3.48 10.64
N ALA A 34 0.97 -3.04 9.68
CA ALA A 34 0.66 -3.84 8.49
C ALA A 34 0.26 -2.92 7.33
N ALA A 35 0.47 -3.38 6.13
CA ALA A 35 0.02 -2.72 4.92
C ALA A 35 -0.49 -3.79 3.96
N LYS A 36 -1.56 -3.48 3.22
CA LYS A 36 -2.10 -4.37 2.20
C LYS A 36 -2.83 -3.55 1.15
N VAL A 37 -3.06 -4.15 0.00
CA VAL A 37 -3.87 -3.52 -1.05
C VAL A 37 -5.30 -4.00 -0.94
N THR A 38 -6.24 -3.07 -1.13
CA THR A 38 -7.66 -3.38 -1.23
C THR A 38 -8.12 -3.42 -2.68
N LYS A 39 -7.38 -2.74 -3.55
CA LYS A 39 -7.60 -2.76 -4.99
C LYS A 39 -6.25 -2.78 -5.69
N VAL A 40 -6.14 -3.60 -6.71
CA VAL A 40 -4.95 -3.69 -7.55
C VAL A 40 -5.37 -4.25 -8.90
N PRO A 41 -4.72 -3.86 -10.02
CA PRO A 41 -5.03 -4.47 -11.31
C PRO A 41 -4.83 -5.99 -11.26
N TRP A 42 -5.87 -6.72 -11.61
CA TRP A 42 -5.87 -8.18 -11.52
C TRP A 42 -6.66 -8.83 -12.66
N THR A 43 -6.88 -8.06 -13.75
CA THR A 43 -7.81 -8.46 -14.80
C THR A 43 -7.23 -9.46 -15.80
N ASN A 44 -5.91 -9.49 -15.94
CA ASN A 44 -5.25 -10.42 -16.84
C ASN A 44 -4.10 -11.13 -16.15
N ARG A 45 -3.59 -12.17 -16.80
CA ARG A 45 -2.55 -13.00 -16.23
C ARG A 45 -1.27 -12.23 -15.93
N ARG A 46 -0.91 -11.28 -16.80
CA ARG A 46 0.28 -10.47 -16.61
C ARG A 46 0.18 -9.59 -15.35
N ASP A 47 -0.99 -8.97 -15.15
CA ASP A 47 -1.24 -8.19 -13.94
C ASP A 47 -1.11 -9.05 -12.69
N GLN A 48 -1.65 -10.27 -12.75
CA GLN A 48 -1.58 -11.19 -11.62
C GLN A 48 -0.15 -11.60 -11.31
N GLU A 49 0.64 -11.87 -12.32
CA GLU A 49 2.06 -12.24 -12.15
C GLU A 49 2.86 -11.08 -11.56
N ILE A 50 2.71 -9.88 -12.12
CA ILE A 50 3.45 -8.70 -11.68
C ILE A 50 3.05 -8.32 -10.26
N ASN A 51 1.76 -8.20 -10.00
CA ASN A 51 1.28 -7.74 -8.71
C ASN A 51 1.40 -8.81 -7.63
N GLY A 52 1.39 -10.07 -8.02
CA GLY A 52 1.61 -11.18 -7.10
C GLY A 52 2.98 -11.16 -6.42
N TYR A 53 4.01 -10.60 -7.08
CA TYR A 53 5.29 -10.44 -6.42
C TYR A 53 5.55 -9.01 -5.94
N ALA A 54 5.04 -8.01 -6.65
CA ALA A 54 5.32 -6.60 -6.32
C ALA A 54 4.62 -6.15 -5.03
N VAL A 55 3.35 -6.54 -4.85
CA VAL A 55 2.55 -6.11 -3.69
C VAL A 55 3.16 -6.57 -2.37
N PRO A 56 3.55 -7.84 -2.18
CA PRO A 56 4.19 -8.23 -0.92
C PRO A 56 5.47 -7.47 -0.61
N ILE A 57 6.26 -7.16 -1.64
CA ILE A 57 7.49 -6.37 -1.48
C ILE A 57 7.16 -4.97 -1.01
N LEU A 58 6.20 -4.30 -1.66
CA LEU A 58 5.77 -2.96 -1.30
C LEU A 58 5.18 -2.91 0.11
N ASN A 59 4.36 -3.88 0.47
CA ASN A 59 3.77 -3.98 1.81
C ASN A 59 4.85 -4.09 2.87
N LYS A 60 5.85 -4.93 2.64
CA LYS A 60 6.95 -5.11 3.56
C LYS A 60 7.77 -3.84 3.73
N GLU A 61 8.07 -3.16 2.63
CA GLU A 61 8.83 -1.91 2.67
C GLU A 61 8.06 -0.80 3.36
N ALA A 62 6.74 -0.71 3.17
CA ALA A 62 5.91 0.28 3.85
C ALA A 62 5.99 0.13 5.37
N VAL A 63 5.93 -1.09 5.87
CA VAL A 63 6.07 -1.36 7.32
C VAL A 63 7.49 -1.08 7.78
N SER A 64 8.48 -1.49 7.03
CA SER A 64 9.89 -1.31 7.37
C SER A 64 10.29 0.16 7.44
N SER A 65 9.87 0.97 6.45
CA SER A 65 10.26 2.38 6.37
C SER A 65 9.35 3.31 7.17
N GLN A 66 8.16 2.86 7.53
CA GLN A 66 7.14 3.67 8.23
C GLN A 66 6.79 4.93 7.44
N SER A 67 6.86 4.88 6.13
CA SER A 67 6.59 6.02 5.25
C SER A 67 6.31 5.54 3.83
N ALA A 68 5.92 6.48 2.96
CA ALA A 68 5.78 6.23 1.52
C ALA A 68 7.08 6.44 0.76
N SER A 69 8.18 6.74 1.46
CA SER A 69 9.51 6.88 0.86
C SER A 69 10.16 5.52 0.67
N ILE A 70 9.60 4.73 -0.22
CA ILE A 70 10.05 3.39 -0.54
C ILE A 70 10.35 3.28 -2.02
N ASP A 71 11.19 2.33 -2.39
CA ASP A 71 11.58 2.13 -3.79
C ASP A 71 10.46 1.48 -4.59
N MET A 72 10.36 1.86 -5.85
CA MET A 72 9.45 1.20 -6.78
C MET A 72 10.02 -0.17 -7.15
N VAL A 73 9.14 -1.12 -7.37
CA VAL A 73 9.51 -2.47 -7.79
C VAL A 73 9.77 -2.47 -9.30
N SER A 74 10.94 -2.95 -9.70
CA SER A 74 11.29 -3.08 -11.12
C SER A 74 10.28 -3.96 -11.86
N GLY A 75 9.84 -3.51 -13.02
CA GLY A 75 8.85 -4.21 -13.81
C GLY A 75 7.41 -3.99 -13.36
N ALA A 76 7.19 -3.25 -12.27
CA ALA A 76 5.87 -2.94 -11.75
C ALA A 76 5.73 -1.44 -11.46
N SER A 77 6.23 -0.59 -12.35
CA SER A 77 6.29 0.87 -12.14
C SER A 77 4.90 1.49 -11.93
N TYR A 78 3.92 1.13 -12.75
CA TYR A 78 2.58 1.71 -12.61
C TYR A 78 1.93 1.32 -11.29
N THR A 79 2.00 0.05 -10.93
CA THR A 79 1.47 -0.42 -9.65
C THR A 79 2.21 0.23 -8.49
N SER A 80 3.53 0.34 -8.58
CA SER A 80 4.34 0.97 -7.53
C SER A 80 3.99 2.44 -7.35
N GLN A 81 3.82 3.19 -8.44
CA GLN A 81 3.42 4.60 -8.37
C GLN A 81 2.05 4.75 -7.71
N GLY A 82 1.09 3.96 -8.13
CA GLY A 82 -0.24 3.96 -7.54
C GLY A 82 -0.21 3.59 -6.06
N TYR A 83 0.58 2.59 -5.72
CA TYR A 83 0.77 2.17 -4.34
C TYR A 83 1.33 3.30 -3.47
N LEU A 84 2.39 3.95 -3.93
CA LEU A 84 3.01 5.05 -3.17
C LEU A 84 2.05 6.20 -2.95
N ALA A 85 1.28 6.59 -3.96
CA ALA A 85 0.31 7.67 -3.86
C ALA A 85 -0.81 7.31 -2.88
N SER A 86 -1.34 6.10 -2.96
CA SER A 86 -2.39 5.64 -2.05
C SER A 86 -1.86 5.47 -0.63
N LEU A 87 -0.65 4.96 -0.48
CA LEU A 87 0.01 4.82 0.83
C LEU A 87 0.20 6.18 1.50
N GLN A 88 0.66 7.19 0.75
CA GLN A 88 0.82 8.53 1.28
C GLN A 88 -0.52 9.10 1.76
N SER A 89 -1.59 8.88 0.99
CA SER A 89 -2.93 9.29 1.37
C SER A 89 -3.36 8.63 2.70
N ALA A 90 -3.10 7.34 2.85
CA ALA A 90 -3.43 6.61 4.08
C ALA A 90 -2.62 7.14 5.28
N ILE A 91 -1.34 7.42 5.08
CA ILE A 91 -0.46 7.99 6.10
C ILE A 91 -0.95 9.36 6.52
N ASP A 92 -1.36 10.19 5.56
CA ASP A 92 -1.90 11.53 5.85
C ASP A 92 -3.17 11.44 6.70
N GLN A 93 -4.05 10.49 6.41
CA GLN A 93 -5.27 10.28 7.20
C GLN A 93 -4.95 9.83 8.62
N ALA A 94 -3.87 9.08 8.79
CA ALA A 94 -3.45 8.59 10.10
C ALA A 94 -2.63 9.64 10.88
N HIS A 95 -2.29 10.77 10.27
CA HIS A 95 -1.48 11.84 10.87
C HIS A 95 -0.09 11.34 11.32
N LEU A 96 0.50 10.46 10.53
CA LEU A 96 1.84 9.93 10.81
C LEU A 96 2.95 10.81 10.24
#